data_21a6cc654c307319b6975e92b2b9e214
#
_entry.id   21a6cc654c307319b6975e92b2b9e214
#
_cell.length_a   1.000
_cell.length_b   1.000
_cell.length_c   1.000
_cell.angle_alpha   90.00
_cell.angle_beta   90.00
_cell.angle_gamma   90.00
#
_symmetry.space_group_name_H-M   'P 1'
#
loop_
_entity.id
_entity.type
_entity.pdbx_description
1 polymer ?
#
loop_
_entity_poly.entity_id
_entity_poly.type
_entity_poly.pdbx_seq_one_letter_code
_entity_poly.pdbx_strand_id
1 'polypeptide(L)'
;MFPSVSAGWKISEEDFFKNNIKAIDQLKIRASWGKMGNDDMRSGNQLNQYLFLTRYQLITDQQLYSYFGSDYTLNNSIYLSSTPNPNITWEVQDSKNIGFDFGFFNNKLTATFDYFSNKRSDILTARNASVPLYTGLALPKENIGETVNRGTDWSVNYADMTHQFKYSIGLNFTYAQSEVL
;
A
#
# COMPACT_ATOMS: atom_id res chain seq x y z
N MET A 1 14.62 7.26 5.07
CA MET A 1 15.36 6.22 4.32
C MET A 1 14.49 4.97 4.30
N PHE A 2 14.33 4.33 3.11
CA PHE A 2 13.47 3.16 2.92
C PHE A 2 14.34 1.97 2.50
N PRO A 3 14.85 1.19 3.47
CA PRO A 3 15.73 0.07 3.18
C PRO A 3 14.95 -1.12 2.60
N SER A 4 15.62 -1.92 1.78
CA SER A 4 15.12 -3.20 1.31
C SER A 4 16.24 -4.22 1.21
N VAL A 5 15.89 -5.49 1.42
CA VAL A 5 16.79 -6.61 1.28
C VAL A 5 16.04 -7.79 0.67
N SER A 6 16.70 -8.54 -0.20
CA SER A 6 16.18 -9.78 -0.75
C SER A 6 17.27 -10.83 -0.83
N ALA A 7 16.86 -12.08 -0.67
CA ALA A 7 17.73 -13.25 -0.80
C ALA A 7 17.00 -14.34 -1.58
N GLY A 8 17.76 -15.13 -2.32
CA GLY A 8 17.25 -16.30 -3.04
C GLY A 8 18.26 -17.41 -2.98
N TRP A 9 17.78 -18.62 -2.67
CA TRP A 9 18.60 -19.82 -2.61
C TRP A 9 18.01 -20.89 -3.53
N LYS A 10 18.81 -21.29 -4.50
CA LYS A 10 18.46 -22.36 -5.44
C LYS A 10 18.94 -23.70 -4.89
N ILE A 11 18.12 -24.31 -4.04
CA ILE A 11 18.45 -25.56 -3.33
C ILE A 11 18.71 -26.71 -4.32
N SER A 12 18.02 -26.71 -5.46
CA SER A 12 18.21 -27.74 -6.48
C SER A 12 19.61 -27.78 -7.08
N GLU A 13 20.43 -26.75 -6.91
CA GLU A 13 21.83 -26.75 -7.39
C GLU A 13 22.82 -27.33 -6.38
N GLU A 14 22.40 -27.55 -5.14
CA GLU A 14 23.24 -28.08 -4.08
C GLU A 14 23.48 -29.60 -4.26
N ASP A 15 24.70 -30.06 -3.98
CA ASP A 15 25.10 -31.46 -4.16
C ASP A 15 24.27 -32.42 -3.32
N PHE A 16 23.91 -32.01 -2.08
CA PHE A 16 23.06 -32.81 -1.21
C PHE A 16 21.65 -33.03 -1.79
N PHE A 17 21.14 -32.07 -2.55
CA PHE A 17 19.83 -32.17 -3.17
C PHE A 17 19.89 -32.99 -4.46
N LYS A 18 20.83 -32.71 -5.34
CA LYS A 18 21.02 -33.42 -6.62
C LYS A 18 21.23 -34.93 -6.44
N ASN A 19 21.94 -35.30 -5.39
CA ASN A 19 22.27 -36.72 -5.14
C ASN A 19 21.10 -37.50 -4.55
N ASN A 20 20.18 -36.86 -3.82
CA ASN A 20 19.12 -37.51 -3.06
C ASN A 20 17.72 -37.37 -3.71
N ILE A 21 17.46 -36.26 -4.41
CA ILE A 21 16.11 -35.93 -4.89
C ILE A 21 16.15 -35.69 -6.40
N LYS A 22 15.75 -36.74 -7.17
CA LYS A 22 15.72 -36.73 -8.64
C LYS A 22 14.35 -36.32 -9.21
N ALA A 23 13.32 -36.24 -8.38
CA ALA A 23 11.95 -35.97 -8.82
C ALA A 23 11.66 -34.49 -9.01
N ILE A 24 12.51 -33.61 -8.47
CA ILE A 24 12.35 -32.15 -8.50
C ILE A 24 13.54 -31.59 -9.27
N ASP A 25 13.29 -31.00 -10.42
CA ASP A 25 14.31 -30.41 -11.28
C ASP A 25 14.75 -29.03 -10.78
N GLN A 26 13.81 -28.29 -10.23
CA GLN A 26 14.08 -26.96 -9.69
C GLN A 26 13.39 -26.77 -8.35
N LEU A 27 14.15 -26.30 -7.37
CA LEU A 27 13.65 -25.80 -6.11
C LEU A 27 14.43 -24.56 -5.72
N LYS A 28 13.71 -23.43 -5.65
CA LYS A 28 14.28 -22.16 -5.22
C LYS A 28 13.42 -21.55 -4.13
N ILE A 29 14.04 -21.07 -3.06
CA ILE A 29 13.41 -20.28 -2.00
C ILE A 29 13.80 -18.83 -2.22
N ARG A 30 12.83 -17.95 -2.07
CA ARG A 30 13.00 -16.49 -2.15
C ARG A 30 12.45 -15.87 -0.87
N ALA A 31 13.14 -14.88 -0.35
CA ALA A 31 12.66 -14.05 0.74
C ALA A 31 13.01 -12.59 0.47
N SER A 32 12.07 -11.71 0.73
CA SER A 32 12.30 -10.26 0.63
C SER A 32 11.61 -9.52 1.75
N TRP A 33 12.23 -8.46 2.16
CA TRP A 33 11.70 -7.48 3.09
C TRP A 33 12.09 -6.09 2.62
N GLY A 34 11.16 -5.14 2.73
CA GLY A 34 11.46 -3.75 2.39
C GLY A 34 10.45 -2.79 2.95
N LYS A 35 10.93 -1.58 3.22
CA LYS A 35 10.08 -0.44 3.56
C LYS A 35 9.94 0.47 2.36
N MET A 36 8.73 0.97 2.13
CA MET A 36 8.41 1.95 1.10
C MET A 36 7.72 3.14 1.74
N GLY A 37 8.04 4.34 1.28
CA GLY A 37 7.36 5.57 1.70
C GLY A 37 6.44 6.08 0.61
N ASN A 38 5.33 6.67 1.02
CA ASN A 38 4.40 7.35 0.14
C ASN A 38 4.14 8.76 0.69
N ASP A 39 4.40 9.77 -0.12
CA ASP A 39 4.17 11.18 0.16
C ASP A 39 2.94 11.75 -0.56
N ASP A 40 2.16 10.89 -1.23
CA ASP A 40 0.96 11.31 -1.94
C ASP A 40 -0.17 11.67 -0.98
N MET A 41 -0.35 12.95 -0.75
CA MET A 41 -1.38 13.53 0.14
C MET A 41 -2.64 13.94 -0.63
N ARG A 42 -2.97 13.29 -1.73
CA ARG A 42 -4.16 13.63 -2.51
C ARG A 42 -5.45 13.32 -1.76
N SER A 43 -6.45 14.17 -2.00
CA SER A 43 -7.84 13.91 -1.65
C SER A 43 -8.66 14.01 -2.95
N GLY A 44 -8.96 12.87 -3.54
CA GLY A 44 -9.48 12.82 -4.91
C GLY A 44 -8.46 13.37 -5.93
N ASN A 45 -8.89 14.29 -6.79
CA ASN A 45 -8.02 14.90 -7.80
C ASN A 45 -7.25 16.13 -7.27
N GLN A 46 -7.43 16.51 -6.01
CA GLN A 46 -6.76 17.68 -5.44
C GLN A 46 -5.54 17.26 -4.63
N LEU A 47 -4.39 17.86 -4.97
CA LEU A 47 -3.15 17.71 -4.21
C LEU A 47 -3.22 18.62 -2.98
N ASN A 48 -3.28 18.00 -1.80
CA ASN A 48 -3.25 18.74 -0.52
C ASN A 48 -1.80 18.97 -0.09
N GLN A 49 -1.16 19.95 -0.70
CA GLN A 49 0.18 20.38 -0.28
C GLN A 49 0.12 21.23 0.97
N TYR A 50 1.20 21.20 1.75
CA TYR A 50 1.40 22.08 2.91
C TYR A 50 0.34 21.93 4.01
N LEU A 51 -0.10 20.71 4.31
CA LEU A 51 -1.04 20.43 5.40
C LEU A 51 -0.50 20.81 6.81
N PHE A 52 0.80 21.07 6.91
CA PHE A 52 1.46 21.55 8.11
C PHE A 52 1.34 23.07 8.30
N LEU A 53 0.82 23.82 7.30
CA LEU A 53 0.63 25.26 7.36
C LEU A 53 -0.83 25.61 7.67
N THR A 54 -1.00 26.66 8.45
CA THR A 54 -2.29 27.32 8.65
C THR A 54 -2.75 27.95 7.35
N ARG A 55 -3.98 27.68 6.94
CA ARG A 55 -4.59 28.27 5.75
C ARG A 55 -5.76 29.13 6.11
N TYR A 56 -5.75 30.35 5.62
CA TYR A 56 -6.87 31.26 5.67
C TYR A 56 -7.51 31.41 4.30
N GLN A 57 -8.80 31.52 4.27
CA GLN A 57 -9.57 31.72 3.04
C GLN A 57 -10.48 32.91 3.20
N LEU A 58 -10.54 33.75 2.15
CA LEU A 58 -11.53 34.82 2.05
C LEU A 58 -12.90 34.20 1.75
N ILE A 59 -13.91 34.70 2.48
CA ILE A 59 -15.29 34.38 2.19
C ILE A 59 -15.72 35.20 0.98
N THR A 60 -16.04 34.49 -0.10
CA THR A 60 -16.57 35.09 -1.34
C THR A 60 -18.05 34.79 -1.54
N ASP A 61 -18.64 33.95 -0.68
CA ASP A 61 -20.06 33.62 -0.71
C ASP A 61 -20.87 34.64 0.10
N GLN A 62 -21.84 35.27 -0.53
CA GLN A 62 -22.68 36.29 0.07
C GLN A 62 -23.42 35.85 1.34
N GLN A 63 -23.62 34.56 1.54
CA GLN A 63 -24.30 34.03 2.73
C GLN A 63 -23.42 34.00 3.98
N LEU A 64 -22.12 34.18 3.83
CA LEU A 64 -21.14 34.07 4.91
C LEU A 64 -20.43 35.42 5.21
N TYR A 65 -20.90 36.52 4.63
CA TYR A 65 -20.34 37.85 4.94
C TYR A 65 -20.64 38.28 6.38
N SER A 66 -19.69 38.98 6.97
CA SER A 66 -19.87 39.59 8.26
C SER A 66 -20.36 41.04 8.08
N TYR A 67 -21.32 41.41 8.89
CA TYR A 67 -21.83 42.77 8.95
C TYR A 67 -21.15 43.52 10.07
N PHE A 68 -20.57 44.68 9.76
CA PHE A 68 -19.90 45.52 10.71
C PHE A 68 -20.44 46.95 10.62
N GLY A 69 -20.53 47.61 11.79
CA GLY A 69 -20.95 49.00 11.90
C GLY A 69 -22.46 49.18 11.90
N SER A 70 -22.91 50.46 12.07
CA SER A 70 -24.31 50.83 12.10
C SER A 70 -25.02 50.75 10.75
N ASP A 71 -24.24 50.77 9.66
CA ASP A 71 -24.75 50.81 8.30
C ASP A 71 -24.90 49.45 7.65
N TYR A 72 -24.68 48.37 8.41
CA TYR A 72 -24.78 46.96 7.93
C TYR A 72 -24.06 46.69 6.61
N THR A 73 -22.88 47.29 6.44
CA THR A 73 -22.09 47.06 5.22
C THR A 73 -21.54 45.66 5.19
N LEU A 74 -21.71 45.00 4.02
CA LEU A 74 -21.15 43.69 3.75
C LEU A 74 -19.63 43.77 3.63
N ASN A 75 -18.93 43.06 4.49
CA ASN A 75 -17.48 43.00 4.46
C ASN A 75 -17.02 41.57 4.23
N ASN A 76 -15.98 41.41 3.41
CA ASN A 76 -15.32 40.15 3.25
C ASN A 76 -14.69 39.72 4.57
N SER A 77 -14.99 38.51 4.98
CA SER A 77 -14.41 37.92 6.18
C SER A 77 -13.33 36.91 5.82
N ILE A 78 -12.40 36.71 6.73
CA ILE A 78 -11.34 35.68 6.60
C ILE A 78 -11.63 34.64 7.66
N TYR A 79 -11.61 33.36 7.25
CA TYR A 79 -11.75 32.25 8.17
C TYR A 79 -10.62 31.25 8.03
N LEU A 80 -10.40 30.46 9.08
CA LEU A 80 -9.47 29.35 9.09
C LEU A 80 -10.05 28.21 8.25
N SER A 81 -9.51 27.97 7.05
CA SER A 81 -10.03 26.96 6.13
C SER A 81 -9.57 25.54 6.47
N SER A 82 -8.44 25.40 7.15
CA SER A 82 -7.96 24.11 7.66
C SER A 82 -7.06 24.29 8.86
N THR A 83 -7.22 23.41 9.85
CA THR A 83 -6.32 23.32 11.00
C THR A 83 -5.01 22.66 10.54
N PRO A 84 -3.84 23.25 10.85
CA PRO A 84 -2.56 22.66 10.45
C PRO A 84 -2.21 21.43 11.27
N ASN A 85 -1.48 20.49 10.67
CA ASN A 85 -0.82 19.41 11.38
C ASN A 85 0.70 19.52 11.22
N PRO A 86 1.42 20.07 12.21
CA PRO A 86 2.88 20.22 12.13
C PRO A 86 3.63 18.89 12.21
N ASN A 87 2.97 17.80 12.64
CA ASN A 87 3.56 16.49 12.83
C ASN A 87 3.28 15.52 11.66
N ILE A 88 2.90 16.06 10.52
CA ILE A 88 2.60 15.22 9.35
C ILE A 88 3.84 14.51 8.86
N THR A 89 3.71 13.21 8.60
CA THR A 89 4.77 12.35 8.09
C THR A 89 4.31 11.59 6.84
N TRP A 90 5.25 10.92 6.18
CA TRP A 90 4.96 10.01 5.08
C TRP A 90 4.28 8.75 5.58
N GLU A 91 3.37 8.23 4.77
CA GLU A 91 2.88 6.86 4.97
C GLU A 91 4.02 5.87 4.73
N VAL A 92 4.09 4.84 5.53
CA VAL A 92 5.13 3.80 5.44
C VAL A 92 4.48 2.45 5.21
N GLN A 93 4.98 1.72 4.20
CA GLN A 93 4.61 0.33 3.98
C GLN A 93 5.79 -0.58 4.30
N ASP A 94 5.59 -1.54 5.21
CA ASP A 94 6.49 -2.65 5.51
C ASP A 94 6.00 -3.87 4.75
N SER A 95 6.79 -4.32 3.77
CA SER A 95 6.45 -5.42 2.88
C SER A 95 7.35 -6.61 3.15
N LYS A 96 6.75 -7.79 3.31
CA LYS A 96 7.42 -9.08 3.51
C LYS A 96 6.87 -10.06 2.50
N ASN A 97 7.76 -10.79 1.83
CA ASN A 97 7.39 -11.86 0.91
C ASN A 97 8.31 -13.05 1.10
N ILE A 98 7.73 -14.25 1.08
CA ILE A 98 8.44 -15.52 1.03
C ILE A 98 7.86 -16.31 -0.12
N GLY A 99 8.71 -16.75 -1.05
CA GLY A 99 8.31 -17.47 -2.24
C GLY A 99 9.08 -18.78 -2.44
N PHE A 100 8.42 -19.72 -3.10
CA PHE A 100 8.96 -21.02 -3.48
C PHE A 100 8.71 -21.22 -4.98
N ASP A 101 9.75 -21.60 -5.70
CA ASP A 101 9.66 -21.96 -7.11
C ASP A 101 10.00 -23.44 -7.26
N PHE A 102 9.11 -24.20 -7.88
CA PHE A 102 9.24 -25.62 -8.13
C PHE A 102 9.27 -25.92 -9.63
N GLY A 103 10.07 -26.89 -10.04
CA GLY A 103 10.07 -27.44 -11.38
C GLY A 103 10.11 -28.98 -11.32
N PHE A 104 9.28 -29.61 -12.13
CA PHE A 104 9.13 -31.07 -12.21
C PHE A 104 9.10 -31.52 -13.68
N PHE A 105 9.46 -32.79 -13.93
CA PHE A 105 9.39 -33.42 -15.25
C PHE A 105 10.21 -32.70 -16.32
N ASN A 106 11.47 -32.39 -16.03
CA ASN A 106 12.36 -31.57 -16.86
C ASN A 106 11.78 -30.17 -17.10
N ASN A 107 11.26 -29.58 -16.03
CA ASN A 107 10.60 -28.26 -16.02
C ASN A 107 9.35 -28.14 -16.93
N LYS A 108 8.74 -29.27 -17.33
CA LYS A 108 7.45 -29.24 -18.02
C LYS A 108 6.33 -28.76 -17.11
N LEU A 109 6.39 -29.08 -15.81
CA LEU A 109 5.48 -28.57 -14.80
C LEU A 109 6.26 -27.62 -13.89
N THR A 110 5.85 -26.37 -13.87
CA THR A 110 6.39 -25.34 -12.94
C THR A 110 5.30 -24.86 -12.02
N ALA A 111 5.66 -24.66 -10.75
CA ALA A 111 4.75 -24.10 -9.77
C ALA A 111 5.48 -23.01 -8.97
N THR A 112 4.79 -21.92 -8.71
CA THR A 112 5.25 -20.86 -7.79
C THR A 112 4.25 -20.68 -6.68
N PHE A 113 4.75 -20.45 -5.49
CA PHE A 113 3.98 -20.10 -4.31
C PHE A 113 4.63 -18.90 -3.65
N ASP A 114 3.86 -17.85 -3.41
CA ASP A 114 4.28 -16.68 -2.68
C ASP A 114 3.33 -16.41 -1.52
N TYR A 115 3.89 -16.16 -0.33
CA TYR A 115 3.18 -15.59 0.80
C TYR A 115 3.64 -14.16 1.00
N PHE A 116 2.71 -13.23 1.06
CA PHE A 116 3.00 -11.83 1.28
C PHE A 116 2.27 -11.27 2.50
N SER A 117 2.92 -10.31 3.15
CA SER A 117 2.34 -9.52 4.23
C SER A 117 2.81 -8.07 4.10
N ASN A 118 1.87 -7.17 3.82
CA ASN A 118 2.11 -5.74 3.64
C ASN A 118 1.37 -5.00 4.75
N LYS A 119 2.13 -4.45 5.70
CA LYS A 119 1.60 -3.56 6.73
C LYS A 119 1.83 -2.11 6.28
N ARG A 120 0.75 -1.34 6.16
CA ARG A 120 0.82 0.11 5.91
C ARG A 120 0.47 0.83 7.19
N SER A 121 1.33 1.73 7.63
CA SER A 121 1.19 2.57 8.82
C SER A 121 1.29 4.04 8.46
N ASP A 122 0.97 4.88 9.42
CA ASP A 122 1.01 6.33 9.28
C ASP A 122 0.12 6.86 8.15
N ILE A 123 -0.98 6.15 7.83
CA ILE A 123 -1.93 6.57 6.80
C ILE A 123 -2.63 7.84 7.28
N LEU A 124 -2.61 8.85 6.41
CA LEU A 124 -3.19 10.14 6.70
C LEU A 124 -4.73 10.08 6.68
N THR A 125 -5.36 10.18 7.82
CA THR A 125 -6.81 10.08 7.98
C THR A 125 -7.37 11.19 8.87
N ALA A 126 -8.65 11.48 8.71
CA ALA A 126 -9.35 12.47 9.54
C ALA A 126 -9.95 11.80 10.78
N ARG A 127 -9.75 12.40 11.94
CA ARG A 127 -10.34 11.96 13.21
C ARG A 127 -11.76 12.52 13.37
N ASN A 128 -12.71 11.96 12.61
CA ASN A 128 -14.07 12.55 12.52
C ASN A 128 -14.95 12.35 13.78
N ALA A 129 -14.60 11.40 14.65
CA ALA A 129 -15.46 11.03 15.80
C ALA A 129 -15.15 11.78 17.11
N SER A 130 -14.11 12.63 17.14
CA SER A 130 -13.57 13.18 18.39
C SER A 130 -14.06 14.57 18.74
N VAL A 131 -14.72 15.29 17.83
CA VAL A 131 -15.17 16.67 18.07
C VAL A 131 -16.63 16.82 17.66
N PRO A 132 -17.48 17.36 18.56
CA PRO A 132 -18.87 17.65 18.22
C PRO A 132 -18.97 18.69 17.10
N LEU A 133 -19.89 18.48 16.16
CA LEU A 133 -20.10 19.34 15.00
C LEU A 133 -20.39 20.81 15.33
N TYR A 134 -20.99 21.07 16.51
CA TYR A 134 -21.32 22.44 16.93
C TYR A 134 -20.10 23.32 17.25
N THR A 135 -18.90 22.72 17.34
CA THR A 135 -17.67 23.52 17.55
C THR A 135 -17.23 24.28 16.29
N GLY A 136 -17.73 23.90 15.11
CA GLY A 136 -17.32 24.47 13.83
C GLY A 136 -15.86 24.20 13.45
N LEU A 137 -15.14 23.38 14.23
CA LEU A 137 -13.73 23.06 13.99
C LEU A 137 -13.59 21.86 13.04
N ALA A 138 -12.87 22.05 11.95
CA ALA A 138 -12.38 20.95 11.14
C ALA A 138 -11.06 20.46 11.73
N LEU A 139 -11.04 19.21 12.24
CA LEU A 139 -9.80 18.63 12.74
C LEU A 139 -8.80 18.41 11.60
N PRO A 140 -7.50 18.55 11.89
CA PRO A 140 -6.46 18.22 10.91
C PRO A 140 -6.47 16.73 10.61
N LYS A 141 -5.97 16.38 9.43
CA LYS A 141 -5.63 14.99 9.14
C LYS A 141 -4.39 14.59 9.94
N GLU A 142 -4.40 13.39 10.47
CA GLU A 142 -3.32 12.83 11.28
C GLU A 142 -2.85 11.49 10.71
N ASN A 143 -1.57 11.15 10.90
CA ASN A 143 -0.99 9.89 10.49
C ASN A 143 -1.29 8.80 11.53
N ILE A 144 -2.55 8.34 11.59
CA ILE A 144 -3.03 7.38 12.60
C ILE A 144 -3.63 6.11 12.01
N GLY A 145 -3.84 6.06 10.69
CA GLY A 145 -4.43 4.89 10.05
C GLY A 145 -3.40 3.78 9.87
N GLU A 146 -3.82 2.57 10.15
CA GLU A 146 -3.04 1.36 9.87
C GLU A 146 -3.88 0.34 9.11
N THR A 147 -3.25 -0.34 8.13
CA THR A 147 -3.86 -1.44 7.40
C THR A 147 -2.86 -2.56 7.22
N VAL A 148 -3.36 -3.79 7.22
CA VAL A 148 -2.58 -4.98 6.89
C VAL A 148 -3.25 -5.70 5.73
N ASN A 149 -2.46 -6.01 4.71
CA ASN A 149 -2.85 -6.87 3.61
C ASN A 149 -1.92 -8.07 3.56
N ARG A 150 -2.47 -9.26 3.73
CA ARG A 150 -1.73 -10.52 3.70
C ARG A 150 -2.43 -11.53 2.82
N GLY A 151 -1.66 -12.38 2.19
CA GLY A 151 -2.24 -13.36 1.28
C GLY A 151 -1.22 -14.33 0.71
N THR A 152 -1.73 -15.14 -0.22
CA THR A 152 -0.94 -16.11 -0.97
C THR A 152 -1.24 -16.02 -2.44
N ASP A 153 -0.20 -16.14 -3.26
CA ASP A 153 -0.28 -16.25 -4.71
C ASP A 153 0.24 -17.60 -5.14
N TRP A 154 -0.51 -18.26 -5.99
CA TRP A 154 -0.17 -19.57 -6.55
C TRP A 154 -0.20 -19.48 -8.07
N SER A 155 0.82 -20.01 -8.70
CA SER A 155 0.83 -20.18 -10.15
C SER A 155 1.32 -21.58 -10.48
N VAL A 156 0.59 -22.29 -11.33
CA VAL A 156 0.98 -23.60 -11.85
C VAL A 156 0.91 -23.55 -13.36
N ASN A 157 1.98 -23.91 -14.03
CA ASN A 157 2.05 -23.96 -15.48
C ASN A 157 2.60 -25.30 -15.95
N TYR A 158 1.88 -25.95 -16.86
CA TYR A 158 2.33 -27.13 -17.55
C TYR A 158 2.54 -26.83 -19.03
N ALA A 159 3.72 -27.16 -19.56
CA ALA A 159 4.06 -26.96 -20.96
C ALA A 159 4.70 -28.21 -21.55
N ASP A 160 4.14 -28.74 -22.63
CA ASP A 160 4.77 -29.78 -23.42
C ASP A 160 5.17 -29.27 -24.80
N MET A 161 6.48 -29.10 -24.99
CA MET A 161 7.10 -28.58 -26.21
C MET A 161 7.87 -29.70 -26.98
N THR A 162 7.80 -30.95 -26.52
CA THR A 162 8.61 -32.08 -27.07
C THR A 162 7.93 -32.77 -28.23
N HIS A 163 6.60 -32.69 -28.36
CA HIS A 163 5.82 -33.37 -29.40
C HIS A 163 5.51 -32.43 -30.57
N GLN A 164 4.96 -32.97 -31.66
CA GLN A 164 4.51 -32.19 -32.82
C GLN A 164 3.43 -31.19 -32.43
N PHE A 165 2.53 -31.59 -31.54
CA PHE A 165 1.54 -30.68 -30.93
C PHE A 165 2.13 -30.08 -29.65
N LYS A 166 2.39 -28.79 -29.69
CA LYS A 166 2.94 -28.00 -28.56
C LYS A 166 1.82 -27.26 -27.85
N TYR A 167 1.74 -27.39 -26.55
CA TYR A 167 0.73 -26.71 -25.76
C TYR A 167 1.25 -26.29 -24.37
N SER A 168 0.59 -25.30 -23.81
CA SER A 168 0.78 -24.90 -22.40
C SER A 168 -0.55 -24.58 -21.75
N ILE A 169 -0.67 -24.95 -20.49
CA ILE A 169 -1.84 -24.66 -19.65
C ILE A 169 -1.33 -24.04 -18.36
N GLY A 170 -1.86 -22.88 -18.02
CA GLY A 170 -1.51 -22.17 -16.79
C GLY A 170 -2.74 -21.90 -15.93
N LEU A 171 -2.59 -22.05 -14.62
CA LEU A 171 -3.58 -21.72 -13.60
C LEU A 171 -2.94 -20.76 -12.59
N ASN A 172 -3.64 -19.68 -12.28
CA ASN A 172 -3.24 -18.74 -11.24
C ASN A 172 -4.36 -18.62 -10.21
N PHE A 173 -3.98 -18.59 -8.95
CA PHE A 173 -4.90 -18.41 -7.84
C PHE A 173 -4.28 -17.44 -6.84
N THR A 174 -5.04 -16.41 -6.45
CA THR A 174 -4.65 -15.43 -5.44
C THR A 174 -5.70 -15.39 -4.35
N TYR A 175 -5.25 -15.45 -3.11
CA TYR A 175 -6.08 -15.18 -1.95
C TYR A 175 -5.45 -14.04 -1.14
N ALA A 176 -6.21 -12.98 -0.92
CA ALA A 176 -5.76 -11.83 -0.14
C ALA A 176 -6.83 -11.37 0.85
N GLN A 177 -6.41 -11.01 2.03
CA GLN A 177 -7.24 -10.44 3.08
C GLN A 177 -6.66 -9.10 3.53
N SER A 178 -7.50 -8.08 3.54
CA SER A 178 -7.16 -6.74 4.06
C SER A 178 -7.92 -6.47 5.34
N GLU A 179 -7.23 -5.89 6.31
CA GLU A 179 -7.76 -5.53 7.62
C GLU A 179 -7.32 -4.10 7.95
N VAL A 180 -8.23 -3.32 8.51
CA VAL A 180 -7.95 -1.99 9.08
C VAL A 180 -7.79 -2.17 10.58
N LEU A 181 -6.70 -1.66 11.14
CA LEU A 181 -6.33 -1.82 12.55
C LEU A 181 -6.75 -0.61 13.39
#